data_8f6cda690f1eb5638cdfb85e4dc76358
#
_entry.id   8f6cda690f1eb5638cdfb85e4dc76358
#
_cell.length_a   1.000
_cell.length_b   1.000
_cell.length_c   1.000
_cell.angle_alpha   90.00
_cell.angle_beta   90.00
_cell.angle_gamma   90.00
#
_symmetry.space_group_name_H-M   'P 1'
#
loop_
_entity.id
_entity.type
_entity.pdbx_description
1 polymer ?
#
loop_
_entity_poly.entity_id
_entity_poly.type
_entity_poly.pdbx_seq_one_letter_code
_entity_poly.pdbx_strand_id
1 'polypeptide(L)'
;KKERKKDKGYDFIFSIGASCHCASALRDNYLRLQSCPFDWLVEAPIEERADLIVNNFCNFFEKEDFQKVGESNKYNPCDIYKNIKTGITHQHDFKHGVDFEIAFKEAKEKYDRRIKKFYKKISKSKRVLAVYLIQPNSEIYDTDETLIRVQKKLQTKFPKQQIDLLFIQNNLEQEFREETYLNENIIKITANYTPIENIYKSPYWRYIPNPMVIKDIFSDFYLNKNKYFEIRKLKKGFGIYLLQRIFKIFRLKLYLFGLRFDFCLGRVRD
;
A
#
# COMPACT_ATOMS: atom_id res chain seq x y z
N LYS A 1 -18.99 2.15 -31.19
CA LYS A 1 -18.05 3.13 -30.56
C LYS A 1 -17.13 2.31 -29.67
N LYS A 2 -15.82 2.22 -29.97
CA LYS A 2 -14.85 1.65 -29.04
C LYS A 2 -14.82 2.56 -27.80
N GLU A 3 -15.26 2.06 -26.66
CA GLU A 3 -15.03 2.76 -25.38
C GLU A 3 -13.53 3.02 -25.23
N ARG A 4 -13.18 4.28 -25.08
CA ARG A 4 -11.79 4.65 -24.81
C ARG A 4 -11.44 4.08 -23.42
N LYS A 5 -10.58 3.07 -23.39
CA LYS A 5 -10.06 2.52 -22.14
C LYS A 5 -9.49 3.68 -21.31
N LYS A 6 -10.02 3.87 -20.10
CA LYS A 6 -9.60 4.97 -19.22
C LYS A 6 -8.09 4.90 -18.98
N ASP A 7 -7.38 6.02 -19.12
CA ASP A 7 -5.96 6.10 -18.79
C ASP A 7 -5.75 5.85 -17.29
N LYS A 8 -5.02 4.80 -16.93
CA LYS A 8 -4.72 4.39 -15.56
C LYS A 8 -3.31 4.81 -15.11
N GLY A 9 -2.83 5.94 -15.60
CA GLY A 9 -1.58 6.58 -15.20
C GLY A 9 -1.75 7.53 -14.03
N TYR A 10 -0.88 7.42 -13.01
CA TYR A 10 -0.93 8.22 -11.78
C TYR A 10 0.43 8.79 -11.40
N ASP A 11 0.46 9.96 -10.76
CA ASP A 11 1.69 10.55 -10.23
C ASP A 11 2.09 9.94 -8.89
N PHE A 12 1.10 9.41 -8.17
CA PHE A 12 1.29 8.74 -6.90
C PHE A 12 0.23 7.65 -6.70
N ILE A 13 0.68 6.47 -6.30
CA ILE A 13 -0.16 5.34 -5.94
C ILE A 13 0.23 4.93 -4.52
N PHE A 14 -0.75 4.75 -3.64
CA PHE A 14 -0.50 4.36 -2.26
C PHE A 14 -1.53 3.35 -1.74
N SER A 15 -1.10 2.54 -0.79
CA SER A 15 -2.00 1.63 -0.07
C SER A 15 -2.76 2.40 1.01
N ILE A 16 -4.09 2.27 1.02
CA ILE A 16 -4.94 2.67 2.14
C ILE A 16 -5.35 1.47 3.01
N GLY A 17 -5.00 0.24 2.64
CA GLY A 17 -5.24 -0.95 3.47
C GLY A 17 -5.64 -2.15 2.62
N ALA A 18 -6.36 -3.18 3.08
CA ALA A 18 -6.78 -3.58 4.41
C ALA A 18 -5.63 -4.12 5.28
N SER A 19 -4.50 -4.53 4.68
CA SER A 19 -3.36 -5.12 5.37
C SER A 19 -2.05 -4.78 4.64
N CYS A 20 -0.93 -5.25 5.18
CA CYS A 20 0.40 -5.13 4.59
C CYS A 20 0.51 -5.75 3.19
N HIS A 21 -0.37 -6.69 2.83
CA HIS A 21 -0.38 -7.32 1.51
C HIS A 21 -0.66 -6.33 0.38
N CYS A 22 -1.52 -5.32 0.61
CA CYS A 22 -1.75 -4.26 -0.37
C CYS A 22 -0.44 -3.51 -0.70
N ALA A 23 0.28 -3.08 0.33
CA ALA A 23 1.55 -2.37 0.13
C ALA A 23 2.64 -3.26 -0.49
N SER A 24 2.66 -4.55 -0.14
CA SER A 24 3.57 -5.53 -0.76
C SER A 24 3.23 -5.74 -2.23
N ALA A 25 1.95 -5.93 -2.55
CA ALA A 25 1.47 -6.08 -3.92
C ALA A 25 1.83 -4.86 -4.80
N LEU A 26 1.64 -3.64 -4.28
CA LEU A 26 2.06 -2.42 -4.98
C LEU A 26 3.58 -2.35 -5.18
N ARG A 27 4.38 -2.77 -4.19
CA ARG A 27 5.84 -2.82 -4.29
C ARG A 27 6.29 -3.82 -5.36
N ASP A 28 5.71 -5.01 -5.34
CA ASP A 28 6.11 -6.11 -6.21
C ASP A 28 5.71 -5.88 -7.68
N ASN A 29 4.72 -4.99 -7.88
CA ASN A 29 4.31 -4.51 -9.21
C ASN A 29 4.87 -3.12 -9.58
N TYR A 30 5.88 -2.62 -8.85
CA TYR A 30 6.57 -1.35 -9.13
C TYR A 30 5.70 -0.09 -9.09
N LEU A 31 4.58 -0.15 -8.37
CA LEU A 31 3.63 0.96 -8.20
C LEU A 31 3.87 1.76 -6.92
N ARG A 32 4.67 1.26 -5.99
CA ARG A 32 4.97 1.89 -4.70
C ARG A 32 6.28 2.63 -4.74
N LEU A 33 6.24 3.96 -4.58
CA LEU A 33 7.42 4.83 -4.61
C LEU A 33 8.10 4.99 -3.26
N GLN A 34 7.34 4.93 -2.17
CA GLN A 34 7.80 5.18 -0.82
C GLN A 34 6.96 4.42 0.19
N SER A 35 7.42 4.34 1.44
CA SER A 35 6.60 3.83 2.53
C SER A 35 5.55 4.87 2.92
N CYS A 36 4.30 4.44 2.99
CA CYS A 36 3.13 5.22 3.37
C CYS A 36 2.62 4.82 4.76
N PRO A 37 1.76 5.61 5.40
CA PRO A 37 1.31 5.35 6.76
C PRO A 37 0.66 3.98 6.96
N PHE A 38 -0.18 3.53 6.03
CA PHE A 38 -0.94 2.28 6.17
C PHE A 38 -0.24 1.01 5.69
N ASP A 39 0.98 1.10 5.18
CA ASP A 39 1.65 -0.01 4.50
C ASP A 39 1.81 -1.28 5.35
N TRP A 40 1.89 -1.15 6.67
CA TRP A 40 2.19 -2.24 7.60
C TRP A 40 1.14 -2.39 8.69
N LEU A 41 0.00 -1.76 8.51
CA LEU A 41 -1.12 -1.77 9.44
C LEU A 41 -2.21 -2.73 8.96
N VAL A 42 -2.84 -3.41 9.90
CA VAL A 42 -3.92 -4.35 9.64
C VAL A 42 -5.19 -3.93 10.39
N GLU A 43 -6.30 -4.56 10.05
CA GLU A 43 -7.62 -4.26 10.58
C GLU A 43 -8.09 -2.83 10.27
N ALA A 44 -9.14 -2.38 10.89
CA ALA A 44 -9.90 -1.17 10.64
C ALA A 44 -10.48 -1.05 9.21
N PRO A 45 -11.75 -0.65 9.10
CA PRO A 45 -12.43 -0.42 7.83
C PRO A 45 -11.76 0.69 7.01
N ILE A 46 -12.07 0.71 5.71
CA ILE A 46 -11.55 1.75 4.82
C ILE A 46 -11.97 3.15 5.25
N GLU A 47 -13.17 3.29 5.81
CA GLU A 47 -13.72 4.59 6.25
C GLU A 47 -12.89 5.19 7.39
N GLU A 48 -12.54 4.40 8.41
CA GLU A 48 -11.66 4.82 9.51
C GLU A 48 -10.28 5.27 9.03
N ARG A 49 -9.73 4.54 8.05
CA ARG A 49 -8.44 4.89 7.43
C ARG A 49 -8.52 6.19 6.63
N ALA A 50 -9.63 6.41 5.94
CA ALA A 50 -9.88 7.67 5.24
C ALA A 50 -10.05 8.84 6.22
N ASP A 51 -10.75 8.63 7.33
CA ASP A 51 -10.94 9.64 8.37
C ASP A 51 -9.60 10.05 9.01
N LEU A 52 -8.68 9.12 9.24
CA LEU A 52 -7.32 9.44 9.67
C LEU A 52 -6.61 10.36 8.68
N ILE A 53 -6.72 10.10 7.36
CA ILE A 53 -6.15 10.99 6.34
C ILE A 53 -6.81 12.37 6.39
N VAL A 54 -8.15 12.42 6.44
CA VAL A 54 -8.90 13.68 6.45
C VAL A 54 -8.53 14.54 7.66
N ASN A 55 -8.37 13.89 8.81
CA ASN A 55 -8.04 14.53 10.09
C ASN A 55 -6.51 14.69 10.33
N ASN A 56 -5.67 14.59 9.28
CA ASN A 56 -4.23 14.74 9.36
C ASN A 56 -3.54 13.77 10.34
N PHE A 57 -4.10 12.58 10.54
CA PHE A 57 -3.65 11.61 11.54
C PHE A 57 -3.64 12.18 12.97
N CYS A 58 -4.52 13.15 13.27
CA CYS A 58 -4.68 13.69 14.62
C CYS A 58 -5.05 12.54 15.57
N ASN A 59 -4.38 12.47 16.71
CA ASN A 59 -4.60 11.43 17.73
C ASN A 59 -4.39 9.98 17.21
N PHE A 60 -3.66 9.79 16.13
CA PHE A 60 -3.35 8.45 15.62
C PHE A 60 -2.32 7.70 16.48
N PHE A 61 -1.45 8.42 17.16
CA PHE A 61 -0.36 7.85 17.96
C PHE A 61 -0.38 8.47 19.38
N GLU A 62 -1.48 8.24 20.11
CA GLU A 62 -1.59 8.53 21.53
C GLU A 62 -1.30 7.25 22.31
N LYS A 63 -0.41 7.30 23.27
CA LYS A 63 0.12 6.12 23.96
C LYS A 63 -0.96 5.36 24.73
N GLU A 64 -1.88 6.07 25.31
CA GLU A 64 -2.99 5.56 26.12
C GLU A 64 -3.97 4.73 25.29
N ASP A 65 -3.97 4.92 23.98
CA ASP A 65 -4.84 4.18 23.06
C ASP A 65 -4.25 2.81 22.64
N PHE A 66 -2.99 2.50 23.01
CA PHE A 66 -2.31 1.27 22.60
C PHE A 66 -2.42 0.16 23.63
N GLN A 67 -3.03 -0.96 23.23
CA GLN A 67 -3.16 -2.17 24.03
C GLN A 67 -2.41 -3.32 23.39
N LYS A 68 -1.57 -4.02 24.16
CA LYS A 68 -0.93 -5.27 23.72
C LYS A 68 -2.00 -6.35 23.57
N VAL A 69 -2.12 -6.94 22.38
CA VAL A 69 -3.13 -7.98 22.06
C VAL A 69 -2.51 -9.30 21.65
N GLY A 70 -1.18 -9.38 21.52
CA GLY A 70 -0.51 -10.63 21.17
C GLY A 70 0.98 -10.46 20.86
N GLU A 71 1.55 -11.51 20.32
CA GLU A 71 2.96 -11.58 19.90
C GLU A 71 3.10 -12.33 18.58
N SER A 72 4.06 -11.92 17.77
CA SER A 72 4.45 -12.59 16.53
C SER A 72 5.88 -13.09 16.64
N ASN A 73 6.07 -14.42 16.63
CA ASN A 73 7.34 -15.05 16.97
C ASN A 73 8.14 -15.62 15.78
N LYS A 74 7.67 -15.46 14.51
CA LYS A 74 8.20 -16.32 13.43
C LYS A 74 9.39 -15.81 12.64
N TYR A 75 9.42 -14.56 12.20
CA TYR A 75 10.52 -14.04 11.34
C TYR A 75 11.12 -12.74 11.85
N ASN A 76 10.33 -11.96 12.55
CA ASN A 76 10.73 -10.71 13.15
C ASN A 76 9.88 -10.58 14.42
N PRO A 77 10.38 -11.09 15.57
CA PRO A 77 9.60 -11.11 16.79
C PRO A 77 9.13 -9.73 17.16
N CYS A 78 7.81 -9.55 17.19
CA CYS A 78 7.17 -8.28 17.50
C CYS A 78 6.02 -8.50 18.47
N ASP A 79 5.87 -7.60 19.41
CA ASP A 79 4.66 -7.47 20.19
C ASP A 79 3.57 -6.83 19.30
N ILE A 80 2.38 -7.36 19.36
CA ILE A 80 1.24 -6.90 18.57
C ILE A 80 0.44 -5.94 19.45
N TYR A 81 0.32 -4.70 19.00
CA TYR A 81 -0.48 -3.69 19.67
C TYR A 81 -1.66 -3.25 18.81
N LYS A 82 -2.82 -3.08 19.44
CA LYS A 82 -4.01 -2.50 18.82
C LYS A 82 -4.21 -1.11 19.38
N ASN A 83 -4.40 -0.15 18.49
CA ASN A 83 -4.93 1.15 18.87
C ASN A 83 -6.44 1.01 19.02
N ILE A 84 -6.93 1.06 20.26
CA ILE A 84 -8.34 0.79 20.60
C ILE A 84 -9.29 1.86 20.07
N LYS A 85 -8.80 3.07 19.83
CA LYS A 85 -9.60 4.19 19.33
C LYS A 85 -9.82 4.11 17.81
N THR A 86 -8.82 3.67 17.05
CA THR A 86 -8.89 3.57 15.60
C THR A 86 -9.16 2.15 15.10
N GLY A 87 -9.12 1.15 15.98
CA GLY A 87 -9.23 -0.26 15.61
C GLY A 87 -8.03 -0.82 14.83
N ILE A 88 -7.01 -0.01 14.58
CA ILE A 88 -5.83 -0.40 13.81
C ILE A 88 -4.87 -1.24 14.64
N THR A 89 -4.39 -2.33 14.05
CA THR A 89 -3.42 -3.23 14.69
C THR A 89 -2.04 -3.08 14.06
N HIS A 90 -1.04 -2.94 14.92
CA HIS A 90 0.38 -2.81 14.62
C HIS A 90 1.10 -4.14 14.87
N GLN A 91 1.43 -4.87 13.80
CA GLN A 91 2.07 -6.19 13.87
C GLN A 91 3.58 -6.17 13.59
N HIS A 92 4.16 -5.00 13.23
CA HIS A 92 5.55 -4.90 12.78
C HIS A 92 6.31 -3.73 13.40
N ASP A 93 5.74 -3.06 14.40
CA ASP A 93 6.26 -1.79 14.87
C ASP A 93 6.96 -1.90 16.23
N PHE A 94 6.53 -2.84 17.06
CA PHE A 94 6.99 -3.00 18.44
C PHE A 94 7.84 -4.27 18.55
N LYS A 95 9.15 -4.11 18.57
CA LYS A 95 10.07 -5.24 18.64
C LYS A 95 9.94 -5.97 19.97
N HIS A 96 9.79 -7.29 19.94
CA HIS A 96 9.68 -8.11 21.13
C HIS A 96 10.90 -7.95 22.05
N GLY A 97 10.66 -7.87 23.37
CA GLY A 97 11.70 -7.69 24.38
C GLY A 97 12.28 -6.29 24.48
N VAL A 98 11.75 -5.31 23.73
CA VAL A 98 12.07 -3.90 23.89
C VAL A 98 11.02 -3.26 24.78
N ASP A 99 11.47 -2.41 25.71
CA ASP A 99 10.57 -1.61 26.54
C ASP A 99 9.55 -0.85 25.68
N PHE A 100 8.28 -0.83 26.13
CA PHE A 100 7.19 -0.23 25.36
C PHE A 100 7.41 1.26 25.08
N GLU A 101 7.93 2.02 26.04
CA GLU A 101 8.18 3.46 25.88
C GLU A 101 9.19 3.74 24.78
N ILE A 102 10.25 2.93 24.74
CA ILE A 102 11.30 3.04 23.73
C ILE A 102 10.74 2.67 22.36
N ALA A 103 10.07 1.52 22.26
CA ALA A 103 9.47 1.03 21.01
C ALA A 103 8.38 1.98 20.49
N PHE A 104 7.56 2.55 21.39
CA PHE A 104 6.52 3.51 21.06
C PHE A 104 7.11 4.80 20.46
N LYS A 105 8.14 5.36 21.11
CA LYS A 105 8.82 6.54 20.59
C LYS A 105 9.40 6.33 19.20
N GLU A 106 10.09 5.20 18.98
CA GLU A 106 10.65 4.86 17.67
C GLU A 106 9.55 4.69 16.61
N ALA A 107 8.45 4.01 16.96
CA ALA A 107 7.32 3.82 16.08
C ALA A 107 6.66 5.17 15.74
N LYS A 108 6.39 6.03 16.73
CA LYS A 108 5.82 7.35 16.52
C LYS A 108 6.67 8.20 15.58
N GLU A 109 7.96 8.31 15.81
CA GLU A 109 8.88 9.06 14.94
C GLU A 109 8.87 8.51 13.50
N LYS A 110 8.78 7.19 13.34
CA LYS A 110 8.66 6.54 12.03
C LYS A 110 7.39 6.95 11.32
N TYR A 111 6.23 6.96 12.00
CA TYR A 111 4.95 7.34 11.43
C TYR A 111 4.88 8.84 11.14
N ASP A 112 5.37 9.70 12.02
CA ASP A 112 5.45 11.15 11.78
C ASP A 112 6.21 11.46 10.48
N ARG A 113 7.35 10.80 10.27
CA ARG A 113 8.11 10.95 9.01
C ARG A 113 7.35 10.44 7.78
N ARG A 114 6.62 9.31 7.91
CA ARG A 114 5.81 8.75 6.81
C ARG A 114 4.65 9.64 6.46
N ILE A 115 3.91 10.13 7.46
CA ILE A 115 2.77 11.03 7.32
C ILE A 115 3.22 12.33 6.63
N LYS A 116 4.29 12.96 7.11
CA LYS A 116 4.84 14.17 6.49
C LYS A 116 5.20 13.96 5.01
N LYS A 117 5.88 12.86 4.69
CA LYS A 117 6.23 12.51 3.30
C LYS A 117 5.01 12.20 2.45
N PHE A 118 4.00 11.56 3.01
CA PHE A 118 2.74 11.22 2.36
C PHE A 118 2.01 12.48 1.88
N TYR A 119 1.73 13.43 2.76
CA TYR A 119 1.09 14.69 2.39
C TYR A 119 1.93 15.51 1.40
N LYS A 120 3.24 15.58 1.61
CA LYS A 120 4.15 16.25 0.66
C LYS A 120 4.09 15.60 -0.73
N LYS A 121 3.90 14.28 -0.82
CA LYS A 121 3.81 13.59 -2.11
C LYS A 121 2.47 13.85 -2.78
N ILE A 122 1.35 13.79 -2.06
CA ILE A 122 0.04 14.11 -2.58
C ILE A 122 0.02 15.55 -3.11
N SER A 123 0.50 16.52 -2.32
CA SER A 123 0.46 17.96 -2.73
C SER A 123 1.24 18.25 -4.01
N LYS A 124 2.18 17.38 -4.41
CA LYS A 124 2.98 17.50 -5.63
C LYS A 124 2.44 16.68 -6.80
N SER A 125 1.37 15.94 -6.60
CA SER A 125 0.76 15.06 -7.58
C SER A 125 -0.48 15.74 -8.18
N LYS A 126 -0.78 15.45 -9.46
CA LYS A 126 -2.04 15.84 -10.10
C LYS A 126 -3.08 14.74 -9.98
N ARG A 127 -2.67 13.50 -10.26
CA ARG A 127 -3.52 12.31 -10.15
C ARG A 127 -2.94 11.33 -9.13
N VAL A 128 -3.77 10.93 -8.18
CA VAL A 128 -3.41 10.05 -7.06
C VAL A 128 -4.37 8.87 -7.04
N LEU A 129 -3.86 7.65 -6.84
CA LEU A 129 -4.64 6.46 -6.66
C LEU A 129 -4.48 5.93 -5.23
N ALA A 130 -5.57 5.90 -4.50
CA ALA A 130 -5.68 5.16 -3.25
C ALA A 130 -6.08 3.71 -3.57
N VAL A 131 -5.32 2.72 -3.08
CA VAL A 131 -5.60 1.30 -3.34
C VAL A 131 -5.98 0.60 -2.06
N TYR A 132 -7.14 -0.04 -2.08
CA TYR A 132 -7.63 -0.90 -1.01
C TYR A 132 -7.80 -2.32 -1.54
N LEU A 133 -6.94 -3.21 -1.09
CA LEU A 133 -6.96 -4.64 -1.44
C LEU A 133 -7.43 -5.43 -0.23
N ILE A 134 -8.60 -6.04 -0.35
CA ILE A 134 -9.15 -6.93 0.68
C ILE A 134 -8.31 -8.21 0.76
N GLN A 135 -8.10 -8.73 1.95
CA GLN A 135 -7.47 -10.04 2.13
C GLN A 135 -8.38 -11.15 1.61
N PRO A 136 -7.82 -12.24 1.03
CA PRO A 136 -8.61 -13.33 0.44
C PRO A 136 -9.69 -13.92 1.36
N ASN A 137 -9.40 -14.01 2.65
CA ASN A 137 -10.27 -14.60 3.67
C ASN A 137 -10.84 -13.54 4.62
N SER A 138 -10.99 -12.31 4.17
CA SER A 138 -11.53 -11.23 5.00
C SER A 138 -13.05 -11.34 5.09
N GLU A 139 -13.57 -11.15 6.27
CA GLU A 139 -15.01 -10.96 6.53
C GLU A 139 -15.43 -9.48 6.43
N ILE A 140 -14.51 -8.60 6.08
CA ILE A 140 -14.80 -7.17 5.90
C ILE A 140 -15.39 -6.98 4.51
N TYR A 141 -16.63 -6.53 4.48
CA TYR A 141 -17.35 -6.17 3.25
C TYR A 141 -17.67 -4.68 3.28
N ASP A 142 -17.02 -3.93 2.41
CA ASP A 142 -17.34 -2.51 2.21
C ASP A 142 -18.39 -2.38 1.12
N THR A 143 -19.46 -1.64 1.39
CA THR A 143 -20.52 -1.39 0.41
C THR A 143 -20.10 -0.34 -0.61
N ASP A 144 -20.77 -0.31 -1.76
CA ASP A 144 -20.51 0.69 -2.79
C ASP A 144 -20.75 2.11 -2.28
N GLU A 145 -21.74 2.31 -1.40
CA GLU A 145 -22.01 3.60 -0.73
C GLU A 145 -20.85 4.02 0.17
N THR A 146 -20.24 3.06 0.89
CA THR A 146 -19.05 3.34 1.70
C THR A 146 -17.88 3.78 0.84
N LEU A 147 -17.62 3.10 -0.29
CA LEU A 147 -16.56 3.47 -1.22
C LEU A 147 -16.78 4.86 -1.81
N ILE A 148 -18.02 5.21 -2.13
CA ILE A 148 -18.40 6.55 -2.64
C ILE A 148 -18.15 7.61 -1.57
N ARG A 149 -18.57 7.36 -0.31
CA ARG A 149 -18.30 8.30 0.80
C ARG A 149 -16.82 8.50 1.03
N VAL A 150 -16.04 7.43 1.05
CA VAL A 150 -14.59 7.45 1.25
C VAL A 150 -13.90 8.26 0.15
N GLN A 151 -14.20 7.98 -1.11
CA GLN A 151 -13.62 8.73 -2.22
C GLN A 151 -13.97 10.23 -2.13
N LYS A 152 -15.22 10.55 -1.81
CA LYS A 152 -15.66 11.94 -1.63
C LYS A 152 -14.94 12.64 -0.47
N LYS A 153 -14.75 11.96 0.68
CA LYS A 153 -13.96 12.48 1.81
C LYS A 153 -12.52 12.81 1.37
N LEU A 154 -11.86 11.88 0.68
CA LEU A 154 -10.50 12.08 0.19
C LEU A 154 -10.41 13.20 -0.85
N GLN A 155 -11.35 13.27 -1.79
CA GLN A 155 -11.40 14.34 -2.80
C GLN A 155 -11.63 15.71 -2.17
N THR A 156 -12.50 15.79 -1.17
CA THR A 156 -12.73 17.03 -0.42
C THR A 156 -11.47 17.49 0.33
N LYS A 157 -10.73 16.54 0.92
CA LYS A 157 -9.45 16.82 1.60
C LYS A 157 -8.39 17.35 0.64
N PHE A 158 -8.37 16.88 -0.60
CA PHE A 158 -7.36 17.22 -1.61
C PHE A 158 -8.01 17.82 -2.88
N PRO A 159 -8.60 19.03 -2.79
CA PRO A 159 -9.42 19.58 -3.87
C PRO A 159 -8.61 19.94 -5.13
N LYS A 160 -7.28 20.07 -5.01
CA LYS A 160 -6.38 20.39 -6.14
C LYS A 160 -5.85 19.17 -6.88
N GLN A 161 -6.08 17.99 -6.36
CA GLN A 161 -5.67 16.73 -6.92
C GLN A 161 -6.90 15.95 -7.41
N GLN A 162 -6.74 15.16 -8.44
CA GLN A 162 -7.72 14.11 -8.76
C GLN A 162 -7.38 12.89 -7.90
N ILE A 163 -8.30 12.48 -7.02
CA ILE A 163 -8.15 11.31 -6.15
C ILE A 163 -9.05 10.20 -6.67
N ASP A 164 -8.44 9.17 -7.22
CA ASP A 164 -9.15 7.95 -7.61
C ASP A 164 -8.99 6.88 -6.52
N LEU A 165 -10.00 6.03 -6.37
CA LEU A 165 -10.02 4.87 -5.47
C LEU A 165 -10.05 3.59 -6.30
N LEU A 166 -9.14 2.67 -6.03
CA LEU A 166 -9.16 1.31 -6.53
C LEU A 166 -9.49 0.37 -5.39
N PHE A 167 -10.65 -0.27 -5.47
CA PHE A 167 -11.09 -1.30 -4.55
C PHE A 167 -10.96 -2.66 -5.21
N ILE A 168 -10.28 -3.60 -4.55
CA ILE A 168 -10.04 -4.95 -5.07
C ILE A 168 -10.57 -5.95 -4.04
N GLN A 169 -11.56 -6.73 -4.43
CA GLN A 169 -12.18 -7.76 -3.59
C GLN A 169 -12.02 -9.15 -4.17
N ASN A 170 -11.91 -10.15 -3.27
CA ASN A 170 -11.90 -11.55 -3.63
C ASN A 170 -13.33 -12.08 -3.80
N ASN A 171 -13.55 -12.87 -4.85
CA ASN A 171 -14.76 -13.65 -5.00
C ASN A 171 -14.37 -15.03 -5.56
N LEU A 172 -14.66 -16.08 -4.79
CA LEU A 172 -14.30 -17.46 -5.13
C LEU A 172 -15.00 -17.98 -6.37
N GLU A 173 -16.21 -17.46 -6.66
CA GLU A 173 -17.02 -17.86 -7.80
C GLU A 173 -16.66 -17.10 -9.09
N GLN A 174 -15.75 -16.12 -8.98
CA GLN A 174 -15.37 -15.28 -10.12
C GLN A 174 -14.38 -16.01 -11.03
N GLU A 175 -14.83 -16.47 -12.19
CA GLU A 175 -13.98 -17.13 -13.17
C GLU A 175 -13.01 -16.16 -13.86
N PHE A 176 -13.52 -14.98 -14.23
CA PHE A 176 -12.74 -13.92 -14.88
C PHE A 176 -12.76 -12.65 -14.06
N ARG A 177 -11.70 -11.87 -14.14
CA ARG A 177 -11.63 -10.55 -13.53
C ARG A 177 -12.74 -9.64 -14.09
N GLU A 178 -13.54 -9.11 -13.20
CA GLU A 178 -14.55 -8.10 -13.51
C GLU A 178 -14.06 -6.72 -13.04
N GLU A 179 -14.26 -5.71 -13.88
CA GLU A 179 -13.94 -4.33 -13.58
C GLU A 179 -15.19 -3.46 -13.74
N THR A 180 -15.60 -2.83 -12.65
CA THR A 180 -16.78 -1.97 -12.58
C THR A 180 -16.36 -0.56 -12.15
N TYR A 181 -16.98 0.45 -12.74
CA TYR A 181 -16.82 1.85 -12.34
C TYR A 181 -18.07 2.28 -11.58
N LEU A 182 -17.94 2.54 -10.26
CA LEU A 182 -19.04 3.07 -9.46
C LEU A 182 -19.32 4.54 -9.80
N ASN A 183 -18.27 5.25 -10.19
CA ASN A 183 -18.30 6.58 -10.81
C ASN A 183 -16.97 6.81 -11.55
N GLU A 184 -16.75 8.03 -12.05
CA GLU A 184 -15.53 8.37 -12.80
C GLU A 184 -14.23 8.22 -12.00
N ASN A 185 -14.27 8.20 -10.65
CA ASN A 185 -13.11 8.19 -9.77
C ASN A 185 -12.99 6.91 -8.93
N ILE A 186 -13.91 5.95 -9.07
CA ILE A 186 -13.89 4.68 -8.31
C ILE A 186 -13.88 3.50 -9.27
N ILE A 187 -12.82 2.70 -9.17
CA ILE A 187 -12.64 1.45 -9.89
C ILE A 187 -12.81 0.33 -8.89
N LYS A 188 -13.76 -0.56 -9.11
CA LYS A 188 -13.98 -1.79 -8.34
C LYS A 188 -13.55 -2.97 -9.20
N ILE A 189 -12.66 -3.79 -8.69
CA ILE A 189 -12.23 -5.03 -9.34
C ILE A 189 -12.60 -6.20 -8.46
N THR A 190 -13.36 -7.13 -9.04
CA THR A 190 -13.69 -8.42 -8.44
C THR A 190 -12.94 -9.51 -9.18
N ALA A 191 -12.20 -10.34 -8.46
CA ALA A 191 -11.43 -11.43 -9.04
C ALA A 191 -11.22 -12.55 -8.01
N ASN A 192 -11.04 -13.76 -8.47
CA ASN A 192 -10.63 -14.86 -7.61
C ASN A 192 -9.10 -14.84 -7.48
N TYR A 193 -8.60 -14.26 -6.39
CA TYR A 193 -7.18 -14.29 -6.02
C TYR A 193 -6.91 -15.16 -4.79
N THR A 194 -7.64 -16.27 -4.72
CA THR A 194 -7.44 -17.26 -3.65
C THR A 194 -5.98 -17.63 -3.52
N PRO A 195 -5.45 -17.71 -2.29
CA PRO A 195 -4.08 -18.09 -2.04
C PRO A 195 -3.74 -19.46 -2.64
N ILE A 196 -2.56 -19.57 -3.21
CA ILE A 196 -2.06 -20.86 -3.70
C ILE A 196 -1.17 -21.46 -2.61
N GLU A 197 -1.50 -22.67 -2.18
CA GLU A 197 -0.73 -23.39 -1.20
C GLU A 197 0.71 -23.60 -1.68
N ASN A 198 1.67 -23.43 -0.77
CA ASN A 198 3.11 -23.67 -1.02
C ASN A 198 3.83 -22.75 -2.01
N ILE A 199 3.20 -21.76 -2.66
CA ILE A 199 3.93 -20.74 -3.44
C ILE A 199 4.89 -19.96 -2.54
N TYR A 200 4.46 -19.67 -1.34
CA TYR A 200 5.30 -19.05 -0.31
C TYR A 200 5.55 -20.07 0.80
N LYS A 201 6.77 -20.38 1.10
CA LYS A 201 7.15 -21.17 2.28
C LYS A 201 6.85 -20.42 3.59
N SER A 202 5.64 -19.88 3.69
CA SER A 202 5.16 -19.04 4.77
C SER A 202 3.94 -19.66 5.43
N PRO A 203 3.89 -19.76 6.77
CA PRO A 203 2.70 -20.25 7.48
C PRO A 203 1.49 -19.32 7.31
N TYR A 204 1.71 -18.10 6.81
CA TYR A 204 0.68 -17.10 6.52
C TYR A 204 0.21 -17.10 5.07
N TRP A 205 0.54 -18.16 4.30
CA TRP A 205 0.19 -18.25 2.88
C TRP A 205 -1.30 -18.01 2.61
N ARG A 206 -2.18 -18.43 3.53
CA ARG A 206 -3.64 -18.29 3.41
C ARG A 206 -4.12 -16.83 3.33
N TYR A 207 -3.30 -15.88 3.76
CA TYR A 207 -3.62 -14.45 3.73
C TYR A 207 -2.97 -13.73 2.55
N ILE A 208 -2.10 -14.40 1.80
CA ILE A 208 -1.34 -13.80 0.70
C ILE A 208 -2.12 -13.99 -0.59
N PRO A 209 -2.60 -12.92 -1.24
CA PRO A 209 -3.32 -13.03 -2.50
C PRO A 209 -2.49 -13.72 -3.56
N ASN A 210 -3.15 -14.46 -4.47
CA ASN A 210 -2.51 -15.08 -5.62
C ASN A 210 -1.70 -14.05 -6.42
N PRO A 211 -0.37 -14.15 -6.49
CA PRO A 211 0.47 -13.11 -7.08
C PRO A 211 0.29 -12.97 -8.58
N MET A 212 -0.15 -14.01 -9.28
CA MET A 212 -0.38 -13.95 -10.74
C MET A 212 -1.62 -13.12 -11.04
N VAL A 213 -2.71 -13.32 -10.30
CA VAL A 213 -3.93 -12.53 -10.44
C VAL A 213 -3.68 -11.07 -10.05
N ILE A 214 -2.99 -10.85 -8.95
CA ILE A 214 -2.63 -9.50 -8.49
C ILE A 214 -1.73 -8.78 -9.50
N LYS A 215 -0.79 -9.49 -10.12
CA LYS A 215 0.05 -8.95 -11.18
C LYS A 215 -0.76 -8.60 -12.44
N ASP A 216 -1.73 -9.42 -12.80
CA ASP A 216 -2.63 -9.13 -13.90
C ASP A 216 -3.43 -7.85 -13.63
N ILE A 217 -4.07 -7.75 -12.45
CA ILE A 217 -4.82 -6.56 -12.04
C ILE A 217 -3.93 -5.30 -12.12
N PHE A 218 -2.75 -5.33 -11.52
CA PHE A 218 -1.88 -4.16 -11.48
C PHE A 218 -1.15 -3.87 -12.79
N SER A 219 -1.17 -4.77 -13.76
CA SER A 219 -0.55 -4.54 -15.07
C SER A 219 -1.21 -3.40 -15.86
N ASP A 220 -2.47 -3.07 -15.55
CA ASP A 220 -3.21 -1.97 -16.16
C ASP A 220 -2.79 -0.60 -15.62
N PHE A 221 -2.23 -0.54 -14.42
CA PHE A 221 -1.90 0.70 -13.71
C PHE A 221 -0.43 1.05 -13.86
N TYR A 222 -0.13 2.36 -13.83
CA TYR A 222 1.24 2.81 -13.98
C TYR A 222 1.49 4.19 -13.36
N LEU A 223 2.77 4.48 -13.11
CA LEU A 223 3.23 5.77 -12.62
C LEU A 223 3.63 6.69 -13.79
N ASN A 224 3.09 7.92 -13.81
CA ASN A 224 3.29 8.90 -14.89
C ASN A 224 4.73 9.41 -15.01
N LYS A 225 5.48 9.47 -13.90
CA LYS A 225 6.84 10.00 -13.91
C LYS A 225 7.86 8.92 -14.24
N ASN A 226 8.61 9.16 -15.29
CA ASN A 226 9.53 8.21 -15.88
C ASN A 226 10.89 8.10 -15.20
N LYS A 227 11.23 9.05 -14.28
CA LYS A 227 12.55 9.07 -13.64
C LYS A 227 12.42 9.40 -12.15
N TYR A 228 12.85 8.48 -11.32
CA TYR A 228 13.07 8.75 -9.92
C TYR A 228 14.52 8.42 -9.59
N PHE A 229 15.25 9.44 -9.13
CA PHE A 229 16.52 9.23 -8.47
C PHE A 229 16.28 9.25 -6.98
N GLU A 230 16.57 8.18 -6.29
CA GLU A 230 16.62 8.15 -4.85
C GLU A 230 18.02 7.77 -4.41
N ILE A 231 18.69 8.71 -3.73
CA ILE A 231 19.97 8.41 -3.08
C ILE A 231 19.64 8.00 -1.66
N ARG A 232 19.93 6.75 -1.33
CA ARG A 232 19.79 6.23 0.04
C ARG A 232 21.15 5.97 0.65
N LYS A 233 21.35 6.47 1.86
CA LYS A 233 22.47 6.06 2.69
C LYS A 233 22.21 4.64 3.18
N LEU A 234 22.99 3.69 2.75
CA LEU A 234 22.94 2.31 3.22
C LEU A 234 23.82 2.15 4.47
N LYS A 235 23.61 1.09 5.25
CA LYS A 235 24.42 0.77 6.44
C LYS A 235 25.93 0.69 6.15
N LYS A 236 26.32 0.49 4.88
CA LYS A 236 27.71 0.42 4.40
C LYS A 236 27.95 1.22 3.11
N GLY A 237 27.17 2.30 2.84
CA GLY A 237 27.36 3.10 1.62
C GLY A 237 26.11 3.86 1.19
N PHE A 238 26.17 4.43 -0.01
CA PHE A 238 25.06 5.12 -0.67
C PHE A 238 24.51 4.25 -1.79
N GLY A 239 23.17 4.19 -1.92
CA GLY A 239 22.50 3.56 -3.06
C GLY A 239 21.79 4.62 -3.90
N ILE A 240 22.01 4.57 -5.20
CA ILE A 240 21.26 5.35 -6.18
C ILE A 240 20.20 4.43 -6.78
N TYR A 241 18.93 4.81 -6.62
CA TYR A 241 17.81 4.10 -7.23
C TYR A 241 17.32 4.90 -8.42
N LEU A 242 17.52 4.37 -9.61
CA LEU A 242 16.96 4.89 -10.85
C LEU A 242 15.72 4.10 -11.21
N LEU A 243 14.54 4.69 -11.03
CA LEU A 243 13.29 4.16 -11.53
C LEU A 243 12.99 4.80 -12.88
N GLN A 244 13.23 4.08 -13.96
CA GLN A 244 12.84 4.47 -15.30
C GLN A 244 11.66 3.62 -15.77
N ARG A 245 10.56 4.25 -16.13
CA ARG A 245 9.33 3.57 -16.52
C ARG A 245 9.35 3.00 -17.94
N ILE A 246 10.23 3.49 -18.79
CA ILE A 246 10.22 3.15 -20.23
C ILE A 246 10.45 1.65 -20.50
N PHE A 247 10.88 0.87 -19.48
CA PHE A 247 11.25 -0.52 -19.69
C PHE A 247 10.63 -1.42 -18.62
N LYS A 248 9.85 -2.39 -19.01
CA LYS A 248 9.43 -3.48 -18.14
C LYS A 248 10.60 -4.43 -17.91
N ILE A 249 10.97 -4.71 -16.65
CA ILE A 249 11.45 -6.02 -16.19
C ILE A 249 12.91 -6.24 -15.89
N PHE A 250 13.89 -5.41 -15.95
CA PHE A 250 15.19 -5.81 -15.40
C PHE A 250 15.63 -4.92 -14.23
N ARG A 251 15.82 -5.56 -13.08
CA ARG A 251 16.44 -4.94 -11.91
C ARG A 251 17.91 -5.32 -11.91
N LEU A 252 18.78 -4.43 -12.33
CA LEU A 252 20.23 -4.58 -12.18
C LEU A 252 20.67 -3.96 -10.86
N LYS A 253 21.24 -4.78 -9.98
CA LYS A 253 21.91 -4.31 -8.79
C LYS A 253 23.39 -4.29 -9.06
N LEU A 254 23.98 -3.11 -9.09
CA LEU A 254 25.43 -2.95 -9.24
C LEU A 254 26.00 -2.48 -7.89
N TYR A 255 27.06 -3.15 -7.45
CA TYR A 255 27.80 -2.76 -6.26
C TYR A 255 29.20 -2.29 -6.70
N LEU A 256 29.47 -1.02 -6.55
CA LEU A 256 30.77 -0.43 -6.86
C LEU A 256 31.24 0.43 -5.69
N PHE A 257 32.42 0.16 -5.17
CA PHE A 257 33.06 0.94 -4.08
C PHE A 257 32.15 1.14 -2.85
N GLY A 258 31.41 0.13 -2.45
CA GLY A 258 30.46 0.23 -1.33
C GLY A 258 29.15 0.96 -1.66
N LEU A 259 28.96 1.38 -2.91
CA LEU A 259 27.73 1.95 -3.44
C LEU A 259 26.89 0.84 -4.09
N ARG A 260 25.59 0.88 -3.84
CA ARG A 260 24.62 0.01 -4.49
C ARG A 260 23.83 0.84 -5.51
N PHE A 261 23.88 0.41 -6.74
CA PHE A 261 23.08 0.97 -7.83
C PHE A 261 21.97 -0.02 -8.17
N ASP A 262 20.72 0.38 -7.97
CA ASP A 262 19.56 -0.39 -8.40
C ASP A 262 19.01 0.24 -9.70
N PHE A 263 19.12 -0.48 -10.80
CA PHE A 263 18.54 -0.09 -12.08
C PHE A 263 17.29 -0.92 -12.34
N CYS A 264 16.14 -0.26 -12.49
CA CYS A 264 14.94 -0.90 -13.02
C CYS A 264 14.86 -0.64 -14.52
N LEU A 265 15.20 -1.63 -15.30
CA LEU A 265 15.03 -1.64 -16.75
C LEU A 265 13.72 -2.38 -17.05
N GLY A 266 12.79 -1.74 -17.74
CA GLY A 266 11.52 -2.34 -18.10
C GLY A 266 11.37 -2.45 -19.62
N ARG A 267 10.46 -3.28 -20.10
CA ARG A 267 10.17 -3.47 -21.53
C ARG A 267 9.34 -2.30 -22.07
N VAL A 268 9.68 -1.79 -23.26
CA VAL A 268 8.79 -0.93 -24.05
C VAL A 268 7.56 -1.76 -24.45
N ARG A 269 6.37 -1.25 -24.26
CA ARG A 269 5.19 -1.72 -25.00
C ARG A 269 5.19 -0.98 -26.33
N ASP A 270 5.28 -1.72 -27.40
CA ASP A 270 4.92 -1.28 -28.73
C ASP A 270 3.42 -0.93 -28.79
#